data_aa8b736750cde3b88aacd321ffc11e07
#
_entry.id   aa8b736750cde3b88aacd321ffc11e07
#
_cell.length_a   1.000
_cell.length_b   1.000
_cell.length_c   1.000
_cell.angle_alpha   90.00
_cell.angle_beta   90.00
_cell.angle_gamma   90.00
#
_symmetry.space_group_name_H-M   'P 1'
#
loop_
_entity.id
_entity.type
_entity.pdbx_description
1 polymer ?
#
loop_
_entity_poly.entity_id
_entity_poly.type
_entity_poly.pdbx_seq_one_letter_code
_entity_poly.pdbx_strand_id
1 'polypeptide(L)' 'MTLDKVKKLLAEQLNVNIEKISATSKVIEDLGADSLDVVEMLMTLEDEFNVTVSDEESVSLKTVGDIVKLIDSKLKK' A
#
# COMPACT_ATOMS: atom_id res chain seq x y z
N MET A 1 2.12 -1.90 -13.96
CA MET A 1 3.04 -2.46 -12.97
C MET A 1 2.44 -2.34 -11.58
N THR A 2 2.87 -3.19 -10.66
CA THR A 2 2.32 -3.20 -9.30
C THR A 2 2.46 -1.86 -8.62
N LEU A 3 3.61 -1.22 -8.74
CA LEU A 3 3.86 0.08 -8.12
C LEU A 3 2.84 1.13 -8.59
N ASP A 4 2.55 1.17 -9.87
CA ASP A 4 1.62 2.15 -10.41
C ASP A 4 0.21 1.95 -9.85
N LYS A 5 -0.23 0.71 -9.76
CA LYS A 5 -1.54 0.39 -9.20
C LYS A 5 -1.61 0.73 -7.72
N VAL A 6 -0.57 0.40 -6.97
CA VAL A 6 -0.50 0.72 -5.55
C VAL A 6 -0.53 2.22 -5.34
N LYS A 7 0.23 2.98 -6.11
CA LYS A 7 0.25 4.44 -6.01
C LYS A 7 -1.13 5.03 -6.29
N LYS A 8 -1.80 4.52 -7.31
CA LYS A 8 -3.13 5.01 -7.66
C LYS A 8 -4.13 4.74 -6.53
N LEU A 9 -4.11 3.54 -5.99
CA LEU A 9 -5.01 3.18 -4.89
C LEU A 9 -4.74 4.02 -3.66
N LEU A 10 -3.47 4.24 -3.32
CA LEU A 10 -3.11 5.07 -2.19
C LEU A 10 -3.53 6.52 -2.39
N ALA A 11 -3.35 7.04 -3.59
CA ALA A 11 -3.75 8.40 -3.89
C ALA A 11 -5.25 8.60 -3.69
N GLU A 12 -6.05 7.65 -4.13
CA GLU A 12 -7.49 7.69 -3.96
C GLU A 12 -7.90 7.51 -2.50
N GLN A 13 -7.29 6.54 -1.82
CA GLN A 13 -7.65 6.19 -0.45
C GLN A 13 -7.29 7.30 0.53
N LEU A 14 -6.12 7.91 0.34
CA LEU A 14 -5.61 8.94 1.24
C LEU A 14 -5.89 10.35 0.75
N ASN A 15 -6.49 10.47 -0.41
CA ASN A 15 -6.82 11.77 -1.02
C ASN A 15 -5.57 12.66 -1.17
N VAL A 16 -4.51 12.06 -1.67
CA VAL A 16 -3.25 12.78 -1.95
C VAL A 16 -2.93 12.70 -3.44
N ASN A 17 -2.11 13.64 -3.90
CA ASN A 17 -1.70 13.67 -5.29
C ASN A 17 -0.75 12.49 -5.57
N ILE A 18 -1.06 11.72 -6.61
CA ILE A 18 -0.26 10.54 -6.99
C ILE A 18 1.20 10.91 -7.28
N GLU A 19 1.44 12.12 -7.75
CA GLU A 19 2.80 12.59 -8.02
C GLU A 19 3.66 12.73 -6.78
N LYS A 20 3.02 12.86 -5.61
CA LYS A 20 3.72 12.95 -4.33
C LYS A 20 4.05 11.60 -3.74
N ILE A 21 3.56 10.53 -4.34
CA ILE A 21 3.77 9.18 -3.84
C ILE A 21 4.95 8.55 -4.58
N SER A 22 5.91 8.03 -3.82
CA SER A 22 7.04 7.29 -4.39
C SER A 22 7.24 6.00 -3.61
N ALA A 23 8.08 5.11 -4.13
CA ALA A 23 8.38 3.85 -3.46
C ALA A 23 9.00 4.06 -2.08
N THR A 24 9.69 5.17 -1.87
CA THR A 24 10.33 5.49 -0.59
C THR A 24 9.42 6.25 0.36
N SER A 25 8.24 6.68 -0.09
CA SER A 25 7.30 7.41 0.77
C SER A 25 6.83 6.54 1.91
N LYS A 26 6.86 7.09 3.11
CA LYS A 26 6.32 6.40 4.30
C LYS A 26 4.83 6.69 4.37
N VAL A 27 4.04 5.63 4.43
CA VAL A 27 2.58 5.75 4.34
C VAL A 27 2.02 6.64 5.45
N ILE A 28 2.47 6.43 6.67
CA ILE A 28 1.95 7.20 7.81
C ILE A 28 2.63 8.56 7.90
N GLU A 29 3.96 8.60 7.86
CA GLU A 29 4.70 9.85 8.09
C GLU A 29 4.65 10.82 6.92
N ASP A 30 4.82 10.31 5.71
CA ASP A 30 4.91 11.17 4.52
C ASP A 30 3.55 11.42 3.87
N LEU A 31 2.67 10.42 3.88
CA LEU A 31 1.37 10.52 3.23
C LEU A 31 0.24 10.88 4.20
N GLY A 32 0.54 10.92 5.49
CA GLY A 32 -0.41 11.35 6.50
C GLY A 32 -1.51 10.36 6.85
N ALA A 33 -1.32 9.08 6.53
CA ALA A 33 -2.30 8.06 6.88
C ALA A 33 -2.21 7.73 8.38
N ASP A 34 -3.34 7.45 9.01
CA ASP A 34 -3.34 6.89 10.34
C ASP A 34 -3.53 5.36 10.26
N SER A 35 -3.55 4.70 11.42
CA SER A 35 -3.65 3.24 11.43
C SER A 35 -4.94 2.72 10.82
N LEU A 36 -6.03 3.46 10.96
CA LEU A 36 -7.32 3.08 10.38
C LEU A 36 -7.27 3.19 8.86
N ASP A 37 -6.66 4.25 8.35
CA ASP A 37 -6.46 4.42 6.90
C ASP A 37 -5.62 3.28 6.33
N VAL A 38 -4.58 2.85 7.05
CA VAL A 38 -3.73 1.74 6.62
C VAL A 38 -4.53 0.44 6.51
N VAL A 39 -5.39 0.17 7.50
CA VAL A 39 -6.23 -1.02 7.48
C VAL A 39 -7.16 -1.01 6.27
N GLU A 40 -7.83 0.11 6.02
CA GLU A 40 -8.74 0.24 4.88
C GLU A 40 -7.99 0.11 3.55
N MET A 41 -6.81 0.71 3.47
CA MET A 41 -5.96 0.62 2.29
C MET A 41 -5.58 -0.83 2.00
N LEU A 42 -5.18 -1.57 3.04
CA LEU A 42 -4.80 -2.96 2.88
C LEU A 42 -5.96 -3.81 2.40
N MET A 43 -7.16 -3.56 2.92
CA MET A 43 -8.35 -4.28 2.46
C MET A 43 -8.62 -4.02 0.98
N THR A 44 -8.47 -2.78 0.56
CA THR A 44 -8.63 -2.42 -0.85
C THR A 44 -7.60 -3.12 -1.72
N LEU A 45 -6.36 -3.16 -1.26
CA LEU A 45 -5.28 -3.82 -1.99
C LEU A 45 -5.51 -5.33 -2.09
N GLU A 46 -5.99 -5.95 -1.02
CA GLU A 46 -6.32 -7.37 -1.03
C GLU A 46 -7.38 -7.68 -2.09
N ASP A 47 -8.41 -6.86 -2.16
CA ASP A 47 -9.47 -7.04 -3.15
C ASP A 47 -8.96 -6.79 -4.57
N GLU A 48 -8.18 -5.73 -4.76
CA GLU A 48 -7.71 -5.35 -6.09
C GLU A 48 -6.75 -6.38 -6.68
N PHE A 49 -5.85 -6.89 -5.85
CA PHE A 49 -4.82 -7.84 -6.29
C PHE A 49 -5.18 -9.29 -5.99
N ASN A 50 -6.30 -9.51 -5.33
CA ASN A 50 -6.75 -10.85 -4.94
C ASN A 50 -5.68 -11.60 -4.12
N VAL A 51 -5.15 -10.91 -3.12
CA VAL A 51 -4.15 -11.44 -2.20
C VAL A 51 -4.63 -11.25 -0.77
N THR A 52 -4.01 -11.95 0.17
CA THR A 52 -4.31 -11.82 1.59
C THR A 52 -3.08 -11.35 2.34
N VAL A 53 -3.24 -10.36 3.19
CA VAL A 53 -2.16 -9.80 4.02
C VAL A 53 -2.46 -10.13 5.47
N SER A 54 -1.54 -10.83 6.14
CA SER A 54 -1.69 -11.16 7.56
C SER A 54 -1.40 -9.94 8.43
N ASP A 55 -1.82 -10.00 9.69
CA ASP A 55 -1.54 -8.91 10.63
C ASP A 55 -0.05 -8.72 10.82
N GLU A 56 0.70 -9.81 10.86
CA GLU A 56 2.16 -9.73 10.98
C GLU A 56 2.79 -9.03 9.79
N GLU A 57 2.31 -9.34 8.60
CA GLU A 57 2.80 -8.70 7.39
C GLU A 57 2.45 -7.22 7.38
N SER A 58 1.24 -6.87 7.82
CA SER A 58 0.78 -5.48 7.80
C SER A 58 1.62 -4.57 8.69
N VAL A 59 2.08 -5.06 9.83
CA VAL A 59 2.86 -4.22 10.75
C VAL A 59 4.26 -3.94 10.22
N SER A 60 4.74 -4.70 9.24
CA SER A 60 6.05 -4.47 8.63
C SER A 60 5.99 -3.51 7.44
N LEU A 61 4.79 -3.12 7.03
CA LEU A 61 4.60 -2.26 5.86
C LEU A 61 4.71 -0.79 6.27
N LYS A 62 5.86 -0.19 6.06
CA LYS A 62 6.11 1.20 6.42
C LYS A 62 6.11 2.13 5.21
N THR A 63 6.65 1.67 4.09
CA THR A 63 6.77 2.46 2.88
C THR A 63 5.92 1.87 1.76
N VAL A 64 5.70 2.68 0.74
CA VAL A 64 5.00 2.21 -0.48
C VAL A 64 5.76 1.04 -1.11
N GLY A 65 7.09 1.12 -1.11
CA GLY A 65 7.92 0.03 -1.64
C GLY A 65 7.74 -1.29 -0.90
N ASP A 66 7.57 -1.23 0.41
CA ASP A 66 7.30 -2.42 1.22
C ASP A 66 5.99 -3.09 0.77
N ILE A 67 4.97 -2.28 0.52
CA ILE A 67 3.68 -2.79 0.06
C ILE A 67 3.82 -3.44 -1.31
N VAL A 68 4.52 -2.78 -2.22
CA VAL A 68 4.75 -3.32 -3.57
C VAL A 68 5.49 -4.65 -3.51
N LYS A 69 6.54 -4.73 -2.69
CA LYS A 69 7.30 -5.97 -2.54
C LYS A 69 6.44 -7.10 -2.02
N LEU A 70 5.61 -6.82 -1.04
CA LEU A 70 4.73 -7.84 -0.46
C LEU A 70 3.75 -8.34 -1.51
N ILE A 71 3.11 -7.45 -2.23
CA ILE A 71 2.13 -7.82 -3.25
C ILE A 71 2.80 -8.62 -4.37
N ASP A 72 3.93 -8.16 -4.86
CA ASP A 72 4.67 -8.88 -5.90
C ASP A 72 5.05 -10.29 -5.44
N SER A 73 5.46 -10.42 -4.19
CA SER A 73 5.80 -11.70 -3.60
C SER A 73 4.60 -12.66 -3.62
N LYS A 74 3.41 -12.15 -3.34
CA LYS A 74 2.20 -12.97 -3.32
C LYS A 74 1.68 -13.28 -4.72
N LEU A 75 1.96 -12.43 -5.69
CA LEU A 75 1.54 -12.65 -7.07
C LEU A 75 2.45 -13.61 -7.83
N LYS A 76 3.67 -13.78 -7.38
CA LYS A 76 4.59 -14.75 -7.97
C LYS A 76 4.18 -16.17 -7.56
N LYS A 77 4.23 -17.05 -8.51
CA LYS A 77 3.91 -18.46 -8.28
C LYS A 77 5.16 -19.32 -8.28
#